data_5107524d23b56eedc33cd8a2825c788e
#
_entry.id   5107524d23b56eedc33cd8a2825c788e
#
_cell.length_a   1.000
_cell.length_b   1.000
_cell.length_c   1.000
_cell.angle_alpha   90.00
_cell.angle_beta   90.00
_cell.angle_gamma   90.00
#
_symmetry.space_group_name_H-M   'P 1'
#
loop_
_entity.id
_entity.type
_entity.pdbx_description
1 polymer ?
#
loop_
_entity_poly.entity_id
_entity_poly.type
_entity_poly.pdbx_seq_one_letter_code
_entity_poly.pdbx_strand_id
1 'polypeptide(L)'
;MNLVERLESLLPFRPHTRSRWDWLSPLACAGLALIGVFFIYSAQLPVHGRNWITQLVWLAMGGAIYLGVSLIDYRFWLSVAHWFYGLALVPLLLVLVPGVGSERFGAQRWLEIGPFTYQPSETAKVAVLIMAASLLVRERIGTVRDSLGVLGKLALAVGLPLILILLQPDLKSAIVLPPMVFAMLFVSKLSARFFAGALAAFLVIVALVSWDTWRYASFMEAHGYSYLRDRGKFEAQTWVPLHDYQRNRIISFVAPDKIDPMGIGWNQRQSLISVGSGGLTGKGWTQGTQAQLGYLPRSVAHNDFIFSVIAEEKGLLGSFTVLSLFGLVLFNGIRIAGLARDRLGTLIAVGVTVLFTVHVFVNIAMTIGLVPITGIPLPFISYGGSFVLSCCLLQGLVQSVYRFRKDFA
;
A
#
# COMPACT_ATOMS: atom_id res chain seq x y z
N MET A 1 -20.45 10.31 -40.97
CA MET A 1 -20.37 9.62 -39.66
C MET A 1 -21.69 9.93 -38.94
N ASN A 2 -22.57 8.91 -38.86
CA ASN A 2 -23.89 9.02 -38.25
C ASN A 2 -23.79 9.30 -36.75
N LEU A 3 -24.78 9.92 -36.13
CA LEU A 3 -24.86 10.22 -34.69
C LEU A 3 -24.59 8.97 -33.82
N VAL A 4 -25.03 7.79 -34.31
CA VAL A 4 -24.81 6.50 -33.69
C VAL A 4 -23.32 6.13 -33.70
N GLU A 5 -22.61 6.35 -34.80
CA GLU A 5 -21.13 6.10 -34.89
C GLU A 5 -20.34 7.05 -33.99
N ARG A 6 -20.82 8.28 -33.76
CA ARG A 6 -20.25 9.22 -32.81
C ARG A 6 -20.51 8.81 -31.35
N LEU A 7 -21.71 8.32 -31.03
CA LEU A 7 -22.05 7.82 -29.73
C LEU A 7 -21.29 6.52 -29.41
N GLU A 8 -21.16 5.62 -30.38
CA GLU A 8 -20.36 4.40 -30.25
C GLU A 8 -18.85 4.68 -30.10
N SER A 9 -18.35 5.77 -30.69
CA SER A 9 -16.95 6.20 -30.49
C SER A 9 -16.69 6.81 -29.11
N LEU A 10 -17.72 7.25 -28.42
CA LEU A 10 -17.67 7.82 -27.05
C LEU A 10 -17.93 6.76 -25.97
N LEU A 11 -18.51 5.61 -26.34
CA LEU A 11 -18.71 4.53 -25.39
C LEU A 11 -17.37 3.75 -25.17
N PRO A 12 -16.94 3.59 -23.91
CA PRO A 12 -15.74 2.83 -23.58
C PRO A 12 -15.89 1.32 -23.82
N PHE A 13 -17.02 0.89 -24.40
CA PHE A 13 -17.39 -0.50 -24.63
C PHE A 13 -17.32 -0.82 -26.14
N ARG A 14 -16.15 -1.25 -26.62
CA ARG A 14 -16.09 -2.00 -27.89
C ARG A 14 -16.15 -3.50 -27.55
N PRO A 15 -17.23 -4.20 -27.94
CA PRO A 15 -17.27 -5.65 -27.76
C PRO A 15 -16.23 -6.28 -28.68
N HIS A 16 -15.08 -6.66 -28.13
CA HIS A 16 -14.15 -7.54 -28.81
C HIS A 16 -14.70 -8.96 -28.75
N THR A 17 -14.93 -9.55 -29.91
CA THR A 17 -15.59 -10.83 -30.13
C THR A 17 -14.85 -12.07 -29.52
N ARG A 18 -13.71 -11.91 -28.87
CA ARG A 18 -12.99 -12.95 -28.13
C ARG A 18 -12.11 -12.38 -26.99
N SER A 19 -12.65 -11.57 -26.09
CA SER A 19 -11.86 -11.17 -24.91
C SER A 19 -11.73 -12.34 -23.94
N ARG A 20 -10.56 -13.00 -23.96
CA ARG A 20 -10.23 -14.03 -22.96
C ARG A 20 -10.04 -13.36 -21.60
N TRP A 21 -10.72 -13.89 -20.59
CA TRP A 21 -10.58 -13.46 -19.20
C TRP A 21 -9.35 -14.14 -18.60
N ASP A 22 -8.54 -13.40 -17.86
CA ASP A 22 -7.53 -14.00 -17.01
C ASP A 22 -8.17 -14.47 -15.71
N TRP A 23 -8.03 -15.74 -15.38
CA TRP A 23 -8.61 -16.32 -14.17
C TRP A 23 -7.58 -16.48 -13.03
N LEU A 24 -6.29 -16.41 -13.34
CA LEU A 24 -5.24 -16.69 -12.36
C LEU A 24 -5.22 -15.67 -11.22
N SER A 25 -5.14 -14.37 -11.55
CA SER A 25 -5.17 -13.33 -10.51
C SER A 25 -6.49 -13.24 -9.76
N PRO A 26 -7.68 -13.24 -10.40
CA PRO A 26 -8.94 -13.19 -9.69
C PRO A 26 -9.14 -14.34 -8.71
N LEU A 27 -8.79 -15.56 -9.09
CA LEU A 27 -8.89 -16.72 -8.20
C LEU A 27 -7.92 -16.63 -7.03
N ALA A 28 -6.68 -16.20 -7.28
CA ALA A 28 -5.71 -15.96 -6.20
C ALA A 28 -6.17 -14.85 -5.24
N CYS A 29 -6.68 -13.73 -5.78
CA CYS A 29 -7.23 -12.64 -4.97
C CYS A 29 -8.47 -13.09 -4.17
N ALA A 30 -9.35 -13.88 -4.75
CA ALA A 30 -10.51 -14.45 -4.05
C ALA A 30 -10.06 -15.39 -2.92
N GLY A 31 -9.05 -16.22 -3.15
CA GLY A 31 -8.44 -17.05 -2.12
C GLY A 31 -7.85 -16.23 -0.97
N LEU A 32 -7.09 -15.16 -1.28
CA LEU A 32 -6.56 -14.23 -0.27
C LEU A 32 -7.69 -13.53 0.51
N ALA A 33 -8.74 -13.09 -0.18
CA ALA A 33 -9.89 -12.43 0.44
C ALA A 33 -10.65 -13.38 1.40
N LEU A 34 -10.86 -14.63 1.00
CA LEU A 34 -11.44 -15.66 1.85
C LEU A 34 -10.60 -15.90 3.11
N ILE A 35 -9.28 -16.09 2.94
CA ILE A 35 -8.35 -16.22 4.06
C ILE A 35 -8.49 -14.99 4.97
N GLY A 36 -8.50 -13.78 4.40
CA GLY A 36 -8.67 -12.53 5.14
C GLY A 36 -9.92 -12.53 6.02
N VAL A 37 -11.10 -12.88 5.47
CA VAL A 37 -12.35 -12.91 6.22
C VAL A 37 -12.29 -13.91 7.38
N PHE A 38 -11.75 -15.13 7.14
CA PHE A 38 -11.61 -16.14 8.20
C PHE A 38 -10.70 -15.68 9.34
N PHE A 39 -9.59 -15.01 9.02
CA PHE A 39 -8.64 -14.58 10.06
C PHE A 39 -9.02 -13.24 10.70
N ILE A 40 -9.78 -12.37 10.01
CA ILE A 40 -10.42 -11.20 10.63
C ILE A 40 -11.45 -11.68 11.67
N TYR A 41 -12.24 -12.71 11.35
CA TYR A 41 -13.16 -13.33 12.31
C TYR A 41 -12.40 -13.85 13.52
N SER A 42 -11.35 -14.65 13.32
CA SER A 42 -10.55 -15.21 14.41
C SER A 42 -9.93 -14.10 15.29
N ALA A 43 -9.29 -13.10 14.70
CA ALA A 43 -8.67 -12.00 15.43
C ALA A 43 -9.67 -11.17 16.26
N GLN A 44 -10.94 -11.16 15.87
CA GLN A 44 -11.99 -10.40 16.54
C GLN A 44 -12.91 -11.22 17.47
N LEU A 45 -12.71 -12.52 17.51
CA LEU A 45 -13.52 -13.42 18.36
C LEU A 45 -13.54 -12.98 19.83
N PRO A 46 -12.41 -12.56 20.47
CA PRO A 46 -12.41 -12.18 21.89
C PRO A 46 -13.19 -10.91 22.22
N VAL A 47 -13.51 -10.08 21.22
CA VAL A 47 -14.28 -8.83 21.38
C VAL A 47 -15.67 -8.92 20.75
N HIS A 48 -16.08 -10.11 20.29
CA HIS A 48 -17.33 -10.31 19.56
C HIS A 48 -17.52 -9.32 18.40
N GLY A 49 -16.39 -8.91 17.75
CA GLY A 49 -16.38 -7.92 16.70
C GLY A 49 -17.03 -8.43 15.42
N ARG A 50 -17.67 -7.52 14.67
CA ARG A 50 -18.37 -7.85 13.41
C ARG A 50 -17.64 -7.33 12.17
N ASN A 51 -16.37 -6.97 12.26
CA ASN A 51 -15.60 -6.41 11.14
C ASN A 51 -15.49 -7.39 9.96
N TRP A 52 -15.55 -8.71 10.21
CA TRP A 52 -15.58 -9.71 9.15
C TRP A 52 -16.84 -9.61 8.26
N ILE A 53 -18.01 -9.23 8.84
CA ILE A 53 -19.24 -9.00 8.07
C ILE A 53 -19.07 -7.73 7.22
N THR A 54 -18.57 -6.67 7.83
CA THR A 54 -18.28 -5.41 7.11
C THR A 54 -17.24 -5.64 6.00
N GLN A 55 -16.25 -6.51 6.24
CA GLN A 55 -15.28 -6.88 5.21
C GLN A 55 -15.94 -7.59 4.01
N LEU A 56 -16.91 -8.48 4.24
CA LEU A 56 -17.67 -9.11 3.16
C LEU A 56 -18.42 -8.08 2.30
N VAL A 57 -19.01 -7.06 2.94
CA VAL A 57 -19.68 -5.97 2.21
C VAL A 57 -18.65 -5.21 1.34
N TRP A 58 -17.48 -4.87 1.91
CA TRP A 58 -16.42 -4.21 1.16
C TRP A 58 -15.88 -5.06 0.00
N LEU A 59 -15.74 -6.37 0.21
CA LEU A 59 -15.33 -7.32 -0.84
C LEU A 59 -16.39 -7.43 -1.95
N ALA A 60 -17.67 -7.43 -1.62
CA ALA A 60 -18.75 -7.43 -2.62
C ALA A 60 -18.75 -6.13 -3.45
N MET A 61 -18.62 -4.97 -2.79
CA MET A 61 -18.50 -3.68 -3.48
C MET A 61 -17.21 -3.61 -4.31
N GLY A 62 -16.09 -4.06 -3.76
CA GLY A 62 -14.81 -4.16 -4.46
C GLY A 62 -14.87 -5.07 -5.67
N GLY A 63 -15.54 -6.22 -5.56
CA GLY A 63 -15.80 -7.12 -6.68
C GLY A 63 -16.59 -6.47 -7.81
N ALA A 64 -17.61 -5.68 -7.47
CA ALA A 64 -18.37 -4.89 -8.45
C ALA A 64 -17.48 -3.84 -9.15
N ILE A 65 -16.62 -3.13 -8.39
CA ILE A 65 -15.64 -2.18 -8.93
C ILE A 65 -14.64 -2.90 -9.84
N TYR A 66 -14.08 -4.04 -9.38
CA TYR A 66 -13.18 -4.87 -10.18
C TYR A 66 -13.80 -5.24 -11.51
N LEU A 67 -15.03 -5.76 -11.50
CA LEU A 67 -15.75 -6.13 -12.72
C LEU A 67 -15.99 -4.91 -13.61
N GLY A 68 -16.51 -3.81 -13.07
CA GLY A 68 -16.77 -2.58 -13.82
C GLY A 68 -15.51 -2.04 -14.51
N VAL A 69 -14.41 -1.92 -13.75
CA VAL A 69 -13.13 -1.43 -14.29
C VAL A 69 -12.54 -2.39 -15.32
N SER A 70 -12.65 -3.70 -15.11
CA SER A 70 -12.13 -4.70 -16.05
C SER A 70 -12.87 -4.74 -17.39
N LEU A 71 -14.12 -4.24 -17.42
CA LEU A 71 -14.93 -4.15 -18.65
C LEU A 71 -14.60 -2.89 -19.46
N ILE A 72 -14.05 -1.85 -18.83
CA ILE A 72 -13.67 -0.59 -19.48
C ILE A 72 -12.26 -0.75 -20.05
N ASP A 73 -12.02 -0.27 -21.29
CA ASP A 73 -10.67 -0.24 -21.88
C ASP A 73 -9.75 0.65 -21.01
N TYR A 74 -8.61 0.10 -20.59
CA TYR A 74 -7.65 0.83 -19.75
C TYR A 74 -7.17 2.15 -20.38
N ARG A 75 -7.27 2.33 -21.70
CA ARG A 75 -6.94 3.58 -22.39
C ARG A 75 -7.91 4.71 -22.09
N PHE A 76 -9.14 4.40 -21.67
CA PHE A 76 -10.07 5.40 -21.17
C PHE A 76 -9.46 6.22 -20.03
N TRP A 77 -8.71 5.56 -19.14
CA TRP A 77 -8.07 6.23 -18.00
C TRP A 77 -7.01 7.26 -18.41
N LEU A 78 -6.40 7.08 -19.61
CA LEU A 78 -5.49 8.08 -20.17
C LEU A 78 -6.20 9.40 -20.50
N SER A 79 -7.43 9.35 -21.01
CA SER A 79 -8.21 10.53 -21.37
C SER A 79 -8.70 11.32 -20.16
N VAL A 80 -9.00 10.61 -19.07
CA VAL A 80 -9.53 11.22 -17.84
C VAL A 80 -8.48 11.41 -16.74
N ALA A 81 -7.22 11.07 -17.00
CA ALA A 81 -6.15 11.02 -16.00
C ALA A 81 -6.03 12.33 -15.18
N HIS A 82 -6.06 13.49 -15.84
CA HIS A 82 -5.94 14.80 -15.19
C HIS A 82 -7.15 15.12 -14.32
N TRP A 83 -8.35 14.80 -14.80
CA TRP A 83 -9.59 15.02 -14.04
C TRP A 83 -9.66 14.09 -12.83
N PHE A 84 -9.35 12.81 -13.01
CA PHE A 84 -9.32 11.85 -11.94
C PHE A 84 -8.27 12.22 -10.87
N TYR A 85 -7.10 12.68 -11.31
CA TYR A 85 -6.04 13.16 -10.42
C TYR A 85 -6.49 14.40 -9.63
N GLY A 86 -7.06 15.42 -10.31
CA GLY A 86 -7.58 16.62 -9.64
C GLY A 86 -8.67 16.27 -8.62
N LEU A 87 -9.60 15.39 -9.02
CA LEU A 87 -10.68 14.93 -8.12
C LEU A 87 -10.15 14.18 -6.90
N ALA A 88 -9.08 13.40 -7.05
CA ALA A 88 -8.47 12.69 -5.94
C ALA A 88 -7.70 13.61 -4.96
N LEU A 89 -7.23 14.76 -5.41
CA LEU A 89 -6.59 15.75 -4.54
C LEU A 89 -7.59 16.47 -3.62
N VAL A 90 -8.84 16.68 -4.07
CA VAL A 90 -9.85 17.38 -3.29
C VAL A 90 -10.08 16.73 -1.91
N PRO A 91 -10.38 15.44 -1.78
CA PRO A 91 -10.54 14.83 -0.45
C PRO A 91 -9.25 14.78 0.37
N LEU A 92 -8.06 14.74 -0.28
CA LEU A 92 -6.78 14.87 0.45
C LEU A 92 -6.64 16.24 1.11
N LEU A 93 -7.09 17.30 0.44
CA LEU A 93 -7.11 18.65 1.00
C LEU A 93 -8.20 18.81 2.06
N LEU A 94 -9.39 18.25 1.81
CA LEU A 94 -10.53 18.33 2.75
C LEU A 94 -10.22 17.70 4.10
N VAL A 95 -9.47 16.59 4.12
CA VAL A 95 -9.07 15.95 5.39
C VAL A 95 -8.22 16.88 6.27
N LEU A 96 -7.43 17.78 5.67
CA LEU A 96 -6.58 18.72 6.42
C LEU A 96 -7.37 19.88 7.02
N VAL A 97 -8.62 20.09 6.61
CA VAL A 97 -9.47 21.15 7.15
C VAL A 97 -9.95 20.77 8.55
N PRO A 98 -9.72 21.62 9.56
CA PRO A 98 -10.21 21.37 10.92
C PRO A 98 -11.73 21.15 10.94
N GLY A 99 -12.17 20.10 11.62
CA GLY A 99 -13.59 19.76 11.76
C GLY A 99 -14.19 18.93 10.61
N VAL A 100 -13.48 18.72 9.50
CA VAL A 100 -13.91 17.86 8.38
C VAL A 100 -13.29 16.48 8.46
N GLY A 101 -11.98 16.42 8.72
CA GLY A 101 -11.28 15.15 8.89
C GLY A 101 -11.52 14.54 10.27
N SER A 102 -11.74 13.22 10.30
CA SER A 102 -11.85 12.45 11.54
C SER A 102 -10.46 12.08 12.08
N GLU A 103 -10.23 12.40 13.34
CA GLU A 103 -8.98 12.06 14.03
C GLU A 103 -9.09 10.68 14.66
N ARG A 104 -8.18 9.78 14.27
CA ARG A 104 -8.04 8.44 14.85
C ARG A 104 -6.57 8.14 15.09
N PHE A 105 -6.25 7.65 16.27
CA PHE A 105 -4.86 7.32 16.66
C PHE A 105 -3.88 8.49 16.52
N GLY A 106 -4.35 9.72 16.81
CA GLY A 106 -3.53 10.93 16.75
C GLY A 106 -3.20 11.41 15.34
N ALA A 107 -4.00 11.02 14.34
CA ALA A 107 -3.82 11.48 12.95
C ALA A 107 -5.15 11.68 12.25
N GLN A 108 -5.28 12.80 11.54
CA GLN A 108 -6.45 13.19 10.78
C GLN A 108 -6.29 12.70 9.35
N ARG A 109 -6.83 11.50 9.02
CA ARG A 109 -6.61 10.80 7.75
C ARG A 109 -7.87 10.29 7.09
N TRP A 110 -9.02 10.35 7.77
CA TRP A 110 -10.27 9.78 7.32
C TRP A 110 -11.35 10.84 7.17
N LEU A 111 -12.20 10.63 6.19
CA LEU A 111 -13.47 11.34 6.04
C LEU A 111 -14.59 10.39 6.44
N GLU A 112 -15.51 10.86 7.27
CA GLU A 112 -16.71 10.11 7.65
C GLU A 112 -17.82 10.46 6.66
N ILE A 113 -18.27 9.45 5.90
CA ILE A 113 -19.35 9.57 4.92
C ILE A 113 -20.48 8.65 5.37
N GLY A 114 -21.38 9.17 6.19
CA GLY A 114 -22.42 8.38 6.83
C GLY A 114 -21.82 7.28 7.72
N PRO A 115 -22.20 6.00 7.54
CA PRO A 115 -21.67 4.89 8.33
C PRO A 115 -20.25 4.45 7.88
N PHE A 116 -19.73 5.00 6.79
CA PHE A 116 -18.47 4.58 6.20
C PHE A 116 -17.34 5.57 6.47
N THR A 117 -16.15 5.03 6.67
CA THR A 117 -14.92 5.82 6.74
C THR A 117 -14.15 5.67 5.45
N TYR A 118 -13.83 6.80 4.82
CA TYR A 118 -13.09 6.87 3.58
C TYR A 118 -11.70 7.46 3.84
N GLN A 119 -10.65 6.78 3.34
CA GLN A 119 -9.27 7.25 3.41
C GLN A 119 -8.83 7.79 2.04
N PRO A 120 -8.69 9.11 1.88
CA PRO A 120 -8.35 9.73 0.60
C PRO A 120 -7.03 9.29 0.00
N SER A 121 -6.03 8.97 0.82
CA SER A 121 -4.72 8.50 0.35
C SER A 121 -4.82 7.19 -0.46
N GLU A 122 -5.85 6.37 -0.25
CA GLU A 122 -6.06 5.14 -1.01
C GLU A 122 -6.42 5.44 -2.47
N THR A 123 -7.34 6.37 -2.70
CA THR A 123 -7.70 6.81 -4.06
C THR A 123 -6.57 7.63 -4.70
N ALA A 124 -5.85 8.41 -3.91
CA ALA A 124 -4.71 9.19 -4.41
C ALA A 124 -3.59 8.30 -4.97
N LYS A 125 -3.32 7.13 -4.39
CA LYS A 125 -2.34 6.16 -4.93
C LYS A 125 -2.72 5.69 -6.34
N VAL A 126 -4.00 5.40 -6.56
CA VAL A 126 -4.51 5.02 -7.88
C VAL A 126 -4.41 6.19 -8.87
N ALA A 127 -4.77 7.39 -8.43
CA ALA A 127 -4.70 8.59 -9.27
C ALA A 127 -3.26 8.93 -9.67
N VAL A 128 -2.30 8.82 -8.74
CA VAL A 128 -0.87 9.00 -9.01
C VAL A 128 -0.37 7.96 -10.01
N LEU A 129 -0.76 6.68 -9.88
CA LEU A 129 -0.39 5.62 -10.82
C LEU A 129 -0.87 5.96 -12.24
N ILE A 130 -2.13 6.31 -12.41
CA ILE A 130 -2.74 6.63 -13.71
C ILE A 130 -2.09 7.90 -14.29
N MET A 131 -1.89 8.93 -13.46
CA MET A 131 -1.27 10.19 -13.89
C MET A 131 0.20 9.97 -14.30
N ALA A 132 0.97 9.21 -13.52
CA ALA A 132 2.35 8.87 -13.86
C ALA A 132 2.42 8.08 -15.17
N ALA A 133 1.57 7.06 -15.36
CA ALA A 133 1.47 6.32 -16.62
C ALA A 133 1.14 7.25 -17.80
N SER A 134 0.20 8.17 -17.62
CA SER A 134 -0.20 9.16 -18.63
C SER A 134 0.97 10.06 -19.05
N LEU A 135 1.72 10.60 -18.09
CA LEU A 135 2.89 11.44 -18.36
C LEU A 135 3.98 10.67 -19.09
N LEU A 136 4.30 9.45 -18.62
CA LEU A 136 5.36 8.62 -19.17
C LEU A 136 5.07 8.10 -20.58
N VAL A 137 3.80 7.95 -20.96
CA VAL A 137 3.41 7.53 -22.32
C VAL A 137 3.51 8.66 -23.33
N ARG A 138 3.17 9.88 -22.93
CA ARG A 138 3.11 11.05 -23.83
C ARG A 138 4.48 11.61 -24.20
N GLU A 139 5.50 11.28 -23.44
CA GLU A 139 6.82 11.89 -23.55
C GLU A 139 7.90 10.86 -23.94
N ARG A 140 8.91 11.34 -24.61
CA ARG A 140 10.12 10.52 -24.90
C ARG A 140 11.03 10.51 -23.68
N ILE A 141 11.48 9.34 -23.30
CA ILE A 141 12.37 9.12 -22.16
C ILE A 141 13.68 8.54 -22.69
N GLY A 142 14.80 9.09 -22.24
CA GLY A 142 16.14 8.70 -22.65
C GLY A 142 17.19 9.04 -21.61
N THR A 143 18.11 9.95 -21.93
CA THR A 143 19.08 10.43 -20.93
C THR A 143 18.38 11.27 -19.87
N VAL A 144 19.00 11.46 -18.70
CA VAL A 144 18.45 12.31 -17.63
C VAL A 144 18.18 13.72 -18.13
N ARG A 145 19.11 14.27 -18.95
CA ARG A 145 19.00 15.64 -19.48
C ARG A 145 17.80 15.80 -20.42
N ASP A 146 17.59 14.82 -21.30
CA ASP A 146 16.46 14.85 -22.25
C ASP A 146 15.10 14.65 -21.54
N SER A 147 15.13 14.00 -20.38
CA SER A 147 13.94 13.65 -19.59
C SER A 147 13.62 14.65 -18.48
N LEU A 148 14.40 15.72 -18.28
CA LEU A 148 14.22 16.68 -17.18
C LEU A 148 12.81 17.26 -17.14
N GLY A 149 12.21 17.59 -18.29
CA GLY A 149 10.85 18.12 -18.35
C GLY A 149 9.80 17.13 -17.84
N VAL A 150 9.92 15.85 -18.23
CA VAL A 150 9.04 14.78 -17.76
C VAL A 150 9.25 14.49 -16.29
N LEU A 151 10.51 14.41 -15.86
CA LEU A 151 10.87 14.19 -14.46
C LEU A 151 10.35 15.31 -13.56
N GLY A 152 10.39 16.57 -14.01
CA GLY A 152 9.80 17.70 -13.28
C GLY A 152 8.28 17.60 -13.16
N LYS A 153 7.59 17.28 -14.27
CA LYS A 153 6.13 17.05 -14.26
C LYS A 153 5.74 15.86 -13.35
N LEU A 154 6.53 14.80 -13.41
CA LEU A 154 6.32 13.61 -12.59
C LEU A 154 6.60 13.88 -11.12
N ALA A 155 7.69 14.62 -10.81
CA ALA A 155 7.99 15.03 -9.45
C ALA A 155 6.87 15.89 -8.85
N LEU A 156 6.27 16.78 -9.63
CA LEU A 156 5.10 17.55 -9.20
C LEU A 156 3.86 16.65 -9.00
N ALA A 157 3.58 15.77 -9.96
CA ALA A 157 2.42 14.88 -9.91
C ALA A 157 2.48 13.84 -8.79
N VAL A 158 3.67 13.45 -8.35
CA VAL A 158 3.88 12.53 -7.22
C VAL A 158 4.11 13.30 -5.92
N GLY A 159 4.89 14.37 -5.99
CA GLY A 159 5.30 15.17 -4.83
C GLY A 159 4.14 15.88 -4.16
N LEU A 160 3.19 16.43 -4.93
CA LEU A 160 2.03 17.11 -4.36
C LEU A 160 1.16 16.18 -3.49
N PRO A 161 0.68 15.02 -3.97
CA PRO A 161 -0.04 14.07 -3.12
C PRO A 161 0.84 13.54 -1.98
N LEU A 162 2.13 13.30 -2.22
CA LEU A 162 3.06 12.81 -1.20
C LEU A 162 3.18 13.79 -0.04
N ILE A 163 3.33 15.10 -0.31
CA ILE A 163 3.38 16.15 0.71
C ILE A 163 2.07 16.20 1.49
N LEU A 164 0.92 16.19 0.79
CA LEU A 164 -0.40 16.21 1.44
C LEU A 164 -0.60 14.98 2.34
N ILE A 165 -0.16 13.79 1.91
CA ILE A 165 -0.22 12.56 2.70
C ILE A 165 0.71 12.63 3.93
N LEU A 166 1.91 13.23 3.78
CA LEU A 166 2.84 13.40 4.90
C LEU A 166 2.33 14.42 5.92
N LEU A 167 1.63 15.47 5.49
CA LEU A 167 0.95 16.44 6.37
C LEU A 167 -0.19 15.79 7.17
N GLN A 168 -0.75 14.67 6.71
CA GLN A 168 -1.74 13.85 7.44
C GLN A 168 -1.12 12.80 8.36
N PRO A 169 0.14 12.88 8.77
CA PRO A 169 1.08 11.88 9.28
C PRO A 169 0.82 10.43 8.78
N ASP A 170 0.52 10.23 7.47
CA ASP A 170 0.25 8.92 6.89
C ASP A 170 1.49 8.35 6.17
N LEU A 171 2.52 8.03 6.94
CA LEU A 171 3.78 7.49 6.42
C LEU A 171 3.58 6.18 5.63
N LYS A 172 2.62 5.35 6.01
CA LYS A 172 2.33 4.08 5.34
C LYS A 172 1.92 4.24 3.88
N SER A 173 1.06 5.23 3.58
CA SER A 173 0.64 5.54 2.21
C SER A 173 1.73 6.27 1.42
N ALA A 174 2.56 7.06 2.10
CA ALA A 174 3.67 7.79 1.49
C ALA A 174 4.79 6.86 0.98
N ILE A 175 5.16 5.83 1.75
CA ILE A 175 6.26 4.90 1.41
C ILE A 175 6.01 4.12 0.11
N VAL A 176 4.76 3.87 -0.25
CA VAL A 176 4.41 3.01 -1.40
C VAL A 176 4.56 3.74 -2.74
N LEU A 177 4.39 5.07 -2.78
CA LEU A 177 4.41 5.84 -4.02
C LEU A 177 5.78 5.88 -4.73
N PRO A 178 6.92 6.16 -4.05
CA PRO A 178 8.21 6.23 -4.73
C PRO A 178 8.63 4.93 -5.43
N PRO A 179 8.60 3.72 -4.80
CA PRO A 179 8.97 2.49 -5.47
C PRO A 179 8.12 2.20 -6.71
N MET A 180 6.81 2.47 -6.65
CA MET A 180 5.90 2.32 -7.78
C MET A 180 6.35 3.18 -8.97
N VAL A 181 6.62 4.48 -8.73
CA VAL A 181 7.03 5.41 -9.77
C VAL A 181 8.45 5.09 -10.30
N PHE A 182 9.37 4.70 -9.43
CA PHE A 182 10.70 4.25 -9.84
C PHE A 182 10.65 3.03 -10.78
N ALA A 183 9.80 2.05 -10.49
CA ALA A 183 9.62 0.91 -11.36
C ALA A 183 9.03 1.31 -12.73
N MET A 184 8.06 2.22 -12.75
CA MET A 184 7.49 2.74 -14.00
C MET A 184 8.55 3.50 -14.82
N LEU A 185 9.41 4.30 -14.19
CA LEU A 185 10.55 4.97 -14.83
C LEU A 185 11.57 3.96 -15.38
N PHE A 186 11.85 2.90 -14.64
CA PHE A 186 12.76 1.84 -15.06
C PHE A 186 12.27 1.15 -16.33
N VAL A 187 11.02 0.73 -16.37
CA VAL A 187 10.39 0.14 -17.55
C VAL A 187 10.29 1.13 -18.71
N SER A 188 10.23 2.43 -18.41
CA SER A 188 10.28 3.49 -19.40
C SER A 188 11.67 3.71 -20.01
N LYS A 189 12.68 2.93 -19.63
CA LYS A 189 14.05 2.96 -20.13
C LYS A 189 14.79 4.28 -19.81
N LEU A 190 14.50 4.87 -18.66
CA LEU A 190 15.30 5.99 -18.17
C LEU A 190 16.74 5.52 -17.89
N SER A 191 17.71 6.40 -18.10
CA SER A 191 19.13 6.11 -17.93
C SER A 191 19.46 5.51 -16.55
N ALA A 192 20.25 4.44 -16.51
CA ALA A 192 20.72 3.79 -15.28
C ALA A 192 21.44 4.76 -14.31
N ARG A 193 22.05 5.83 -14.84
CA ARG A 193 22.68 6.88 -14.02
C ARG A 193 21.70 7.57 -13.07
N PHE A 194 20.43 7.72 -13.48
CA PHE A 194 19.38 8.26 -12.61
C PHE A 194 19.15 7.35 -11.39
N PHE A 195 19.03 6.05 -11.62
CA PHE A 195 18.80 5.09 -10.54
C PHE A 195 20.01 4.97 -9.61
N ALA A 196 21.21 5.02 -10.14
CA ALA A 196 22.44 5.07 -9.32
C ALA A 196 22.49 6.33 -8.45
N GLY A 197 22.16 7.50 -9.02
CA GLY A 197 22.07 8.76 -8.27
C GLY A 197 20.96 8.74 -7.20
N ALA A 198 19.78 8.20 -7.54
CA ALA A 198 18.69 8.05 -6.60
C ALA A 198 19.03 7.08 -5.45
N LEU A 199 19.70 5.96 -5.75
CA LEU A 199 20.21 5.05 -4.73
C LEU A 199 21.24 5.71 -3.82
N ALA A 200 22.19 6.45 -4.39
CA ALA A 200 23.18 7.19 -3.62
C ALA A 200 22.50 8.22 -2.68
N ALA A 201 21.53 9.00 -3.20
CA ALA A 201 20.76 9.95 -2.40
C ALA A 201 19.97 9.24 -1.27
N PHE A 202 19.35 8.11 -1.56
CA PHE A 202 18.64 7.29 -0.56
C PHE A 202 19.59 6.82 0.55
N LEU A 203 20.78 6.30 0.19
CA LEU A 203 21.77 5.87 1.17
C LEU A 203 22.28 7.03 2.05
N VAL A 204 22.43 8.21 1.48
CA VAL A 204 22.79 9.44 2.23
C VAL A 204 21.66 9.78 3.22
N ILE A 205 20.40 9.74 2.79
CA ILE A 205 19.24 10.00 3.69
C ILE A 205 19.21 8.97 4.82
N VAL A 206 19.39 7.68 4.53
CA VAL A 206 19.44 6.63 5.54
C VAL A 206 20.57 6.87 6.53
N ALA A 207 21.76 7.24 6.05
CA ALA A 207 22.90 7.56 6.91
C ALA A 207 22.62 8.76 7.83
N LEU A 208 22.02 9.84 7.29
CA LEU A 208 21.64 11.03 8.05
C LEU A 208 20.57 10.71 9.12
N VAL A 209 19.54 9.95 8.77
CA VAL A 209 18.47 9.53 9.70
C VAL A 209 19.07 8.64 10.78
N SER A 210 19.92 7.69 10.44
CA SER A 210 20.58 6.80 11.39
C SER A 210 21.48 7.58 12.36
N TRP A 211 22.25 8.54 11.85
CA TRP A 211 23.09 9.40 12.66
C TRP A 211 22.28 10.30 13.60
N ASP A 212 21.20 10.92 13.10
CA ASP A 212 20.31 11.75 13.92
C ASP A 212 19.58 10.91 15.02
N THR A 213 19.16 9.70 14.66
CA THR A 213 18.55 8.78 15.63
C THR A 213 19.55 8.31 16.70
N TRP A 214 20.80 8.08 16.33
CA TRP A 214 21.86 7.79 17.28
C TRP A 214 22.13 8.96 18.22
N ARG A 215 22.21 10.19 17.70
CA ARG A 215 22.33 11.41 18.52
C ARG A 215 21.16 11.57 19.49
N TYR A 216 19.94 11.32 19.01
CA TYR A 216 18.75 11.33 19.84
C TYR A 216 18.84 10.33 20.99
N ALA A 217 19.22 9.09 20.72
CA ALA A 217 19.39 8.07 21.74
C ALA A 217 20.42 8.48 22.79
N SER A 218 21.59 8.97 22.35
CA SER A 218 22.66 9.45 23.22
C SER A 218 22.23 10.66 24.07
N PHE A 219 21.44 11.58 23.51
CA PHE A 219 20.90 12.73 24.23
C PHE A 219 19.92 12.29 25.34
N MET A 220 19.00 11.38 25.03
CA MET A 220 18.02 10.88 25.99
C MET A 220 18.71 10.14 27.17
N GLU A 221 19.70 9.32 26.86
CA GLU A 221 20.48 8.59 27.88
C GLU A 221 21.32 9.53 28.75
N ALA A 222 22.01 10.50 28.15
CA ALA A 222 22.86 11.43 28.88
C ALA A 222 22.08 12.31 29.91
N HIS A 223 20.81 12.60 29.61
CA HIS A 223 19.95 13.42 30.48
C HIS A 223 19.00 12.58 31.34
N GLY A 224 19.02 11.27 31.24
CA GLY A 224 18.08 10.38 31.95
C GLY A 224 16.62 10.58 31.55
N TYR A 225 16.38 11.06 30.33
CA TYR A 225 15.03 11.31 29.83
C TYR A 225 14.32 10.03 29.39
N SER A 226 13.01 10.00 29.59
CA SER A 226 12.14 8.92 29.11
C SER A 226 11.72 9.16 27.66
N TYR A 227 11.91 8.18 26.79
CA TYR A 227 11.48 8.22 25.38
C TYR A 227 9.98 8.47 25.17
N LEU A 228 9.14 8.23 26.18
CA LEU A 228 7.69 8.42 26.12
C LEU A 228 7.23 9.74 26.74
N ARG A 229 7.82 10.14 27.87
CA ARG A 229 7.37 11.31 28.65
C ARG A 229 8.03 12.61 28.19
N ASP A 230 9.29 12.55 27.75
CA ASP A 230 10.11 13.71 27.42
C ASP A 230 10.18 13.97 25.90
N ARG A 231 9.10 13.71 25.19
CA ARG A 231 9.00 13.96 23.74
C ARG A 231 9.11 15.45 23.46
N GLY A 232 9.72 15.78 22.30
CA GLY A 232 9.90 17.16 21.82
C GLY A 232 11.15 17.85 22.35
N LYS A 233 11.82 17.35 23.40
CA LYS A 233 13.03 17.98 23.95
C LYS A 233 14.22 17.96 23.01
N PHE A 234 14.36 16.92 22.20
CA PHE A 234 15.41 16.82 21.20
C PHE A 234 15.06 17.53 19.89
N GLU A 235 13.78 17.62 19.54
CA GLU A 235 13.32 18.27 18.30
C GLU A 235 13.81 19.73 18.20
N ALA A 236 13.92 20.41 19.33
CA ALA A 236 14.45 21.78 19.38
C ALA A 236 15.96 21.89 19.12
N GLN A 237 16.71 20.78 19.13
CA GLN A 237 18.18 20.73 19.00
C GLN A 237 18.66 20.13 17.69
N THR A 238 17.76 19.64 16.86
CA THR A 238 18.10 18.98 15.59
C THR A 238 17.57 19.79 14.41
N TRP A 239 18.31 19.74 13.31
CA TRP A 239 17.90 20.30 12.03
C TRP A 239 17.23 19.25 11.12
N VAL A 240 17.25 17.96 11.51
CA VAL A 240 16.59 16.90 10.77
C VAL A 240 15.08 16.94 11.08
N PRO A 241 14.20 17.11 10.07
CA PRO A 241 12.77 17.29 10.26
C PRO A 241 12.07 15.96 10.58
N LEU A 242 12.50 15.29 11.65
CA LEU A 242 11.88 14.09 12.19
C LEU A 242 11.28 14.38 13.55
N HIS A 243 10.09 13.85 13.79
CA HIS A 243 9.48 13.89 15.13
C HIS A 243 10.02 12.77 16.01
N ASP A 244 10.06 12.99 17.32
CA ASP A 244 10.58 12.01 18.28
C ASP A 244 9.84 10.68 18.21
N TYR A 245 8.53 10.66 17.86
CA TYR A 245 7.80 9.40 17.70
C TYR A 245 8.32 8.57 16.51
N GLN A 246 8.87 9.21 15.46
CA GLN A 246 9.48 8.52 14.32
C GLN A 246 10.84 7.93 14.69
N ARG A 247 11.65 8.71 15.45
CA ARG A 247 12.91 8.24 16.03
C ARG A 247 12.68 7.05 16.96
N ASN A 248 11.67 7.15 17.81
CA ASN A 248 11.32 6.06 18.74
C ASN A 248 10.94 4.77 18.01
N ARG A 249 10.28 4.85 16.85
CA ARG A 249 10.02 3.66 16.02
C ARG A 249 11.31 3.02 15.50
N ILE A 250 12.29 3.82 15.11
CA ILE A 250 13.60 3.31 14.65
C ILE A 250 14.35 2.70 15.84
N ILE A 251 14.38 3.34 17.00
CA ILE A 251 15.06 2.82 18.19
C ILE A 251 14.36 1.55 18.69
N SER A 252 13.04 1.49 18.70
CA SER A 252 12.31 0.29 19.11
C SER A 252 12.60 -0.92 18.21
N PHE A 253 13.01 -0.66 16.97
CA PHE A 253 13.43 -1.71 16.05
C PHE A 253 14.89 -2.12 16.24
N VAL A 254 15.83 -1.14 16.36
CA VAL A 254 17.28 -1.40 16.43
C VAL A 254 17.73 -1.80 17.85
N ALA A 255 17.12 -1.20 18.87
CA ALA A 255 17.46 -1.40 20.27
C ALA A 255 16.17 -1.46 21.14
N PRO A 256 15.38 -2.53 21.01
CA PRO A 256 14.06 -2.65 21.68
C PRO A 256 14.17 -2.60 23.20
N ASP A 257 15.33 -2.99 23.76
CA ASP A 257 15.56 -2.99 25.22
C ASP A 257 15.74 -1.58 25.82
N LYS A 258 16.05 -0.57 24.99
CA LYS A 258 16.16 0.83 25.42
C LYS A 258 14.83 1.53 25.58
N ILE A 259 13.77 1.01 24.96
CA ILE A 259 12.42 1.55 25.05
C ILE A 259 11.58 0.64 25.95
N ASP A 260 10.65 1.26 26.71
CA ASP A 260 9.73 0.55 27.59
C ASP A 260 9.18 -0.73 26.91
N PRO A 261 9.40 -1.92 27.50
CA PRO A 261 8.94 -3.19 26.95
C PRO A 261 7.43 -3.26 26.70
N MET A 262 6.63 -2.47 27.41
CA MET A 262 5.18 -2.37 27.26
C MET A 262 4.76 -1.22 26.32
N GLY A 263 5.72 -0.48 25.76
CA GLY A 263 5.51 0.70 24.91
C GLY A 263 5.48 0.39 23.41
N ILE A 264 6.18 1.21 22.64
CA ILE A 264 6.15 1.20 21.15
C ILE A 264 6.64 -0.14 20.56
N GLY A 265 7.60 -0.82 21.19
CA GLY A 265 8.14 -2.11 20.77
C GLY A 265 7.24 -3.31 21.05
N TRP A 266 6.21 -3.15 21.89
CA TRP A 266 5.33 -4.24 22.31
C TRP A 266 4.69 -4.97 21.13
N ASN A 267 4.08 -4.25 20.22
CA ASN A 267 3.37 -4.82 19.08
C ASN A 267 4.29 -5.68 18.21
N GLN A 268 5.52 -5.23 17.97
CA GLN A 268 6.49 -5.99 17.16
C GLN A 268 6.95 -7.25 17.89
N ARG A 269 7.21 -7.14 19.18
CA ARG A 269 7.60 -8.30 20.02
C ARG A 269 6.48 -9.35 20.05
N GLN A 270 5.22 -8.95 20.26
CA GLN A 270 4.09 -9.87 20.25
C GLN A 270 3.85 -10.48 18.87
N SER A 271 4.07 -9.72 17.80
CA SER A 271 4.03 -10.22 16.44
C SER A 271 5.07 -11.30 16.18
N LEU A 272 6.32 -11.08 16.61
CA LEU A 272 7.40 -12.07 16.52
C LEU A 272 7.09 -13.35 17.29
N ILE A 273 6.54 -13.22 18.52
CA ILE A 273 6.11 -14.36 19.32
C ILE A 273 4.98 -15.11 18.64
N SER A 274 3.99 -14.41 18.06
CA SER A 274 2.92 -15.02 17.28
C SER A 274 3.47 -15.89 16.14
N VAL A 275 4.30 -15.28 15.29
CA VAL A 275 4.88 -15.98 14.12
C VAL A 275 5.75 -17.15 14.56
N GLY A 276 6.64 -16.95 15.56
CA GLY A 276 7.56 -17.98 16.04
C GLY A 276 6.86 -19.15 16.75
N SER A 277 5.72 -18.88 17.40
CA SER A 277 4.98 -19.92 18.15
C SER A 277 4.10 -20.81 17.28
N GLY A 278 3.87 -20.44 16.00
CA GLY A 278 3.01 -21.20 15.10
C GLY A 278 3.59 -22.55 14.64
N GLY A 279 4.92 -22.72 14.64
CA GLY A 279 5.55 -23.95 14.15
C GLY A 279 5.17 -24.28 12.71
N LEU A 280 5.09 -25.58 12.36
CA LEU A 280 4.77 -26.01 10.99
C LEU A 280 3.27 -25.90 10.66
N THR A 281 2.40 -26.37 11.53
CA THR A 281 0.94 -26.53 11.28
C THR A 281 0.08 -25.50 11.97
N GLY A 282 0.66 -24.71 12.87
CA GLY A 282 -0.05 -23.73 13.69
C GLY A 282 -0.72 -24.33 14.92
N LYS A 283 -1.29 -23.46 15.76
CA LYS A 283 -2.01 -23.82 16.98
C LYS A 283 -3.46 -24.27 16.71
N GLY A 284 -3.96 -24.07 15.53
CA GLY A 284 -5.37 -24.28 15.15
C GLY A 284 -6.11 -22.96 14.92
N TRP A 285 -7.11 -22.98 14.04
CA TRP A 285 -7.94 -21.82 13.78
C TRP A 285 -8.70 -21.39 15.04
N THR A 286 -8.72 -20.09 15.34
CA THR A 286 -9.26 -19.48 16.56
C THR A 286 -8.54 -19.87 17.87
N GLN A 287 -7.37 -20.52 17.78
CA GLN A 287 -6.61 -20.95 18.96
C GLN A 287 -5.26 -20.19 19.10
N GLY A 288 -5.10 -19.09 18.39
CA GLY A 288 -3.94 -18.21 18.49
C GLY A 288 -3.91 -17.49 19.84
N THR A 289 -2.98 -17.85 20.73
CA THR A 289 -2.91 -17.30 22.10
C THR A 289 -2.66 -15.80 22.10
N GLN A 290 -1.83 -15.28 21.18
CA GLN A 290 -1.46 -13.87 21.15
C GLN A 290 -2.65 -12.96 20.79
N ALA A 291 -3.45 -13.38 19.81
CA ALA A 291 -4.66 -12.66 19.42
C ALA A 291 -5.80 -12.86 20.43
N GLN A 292 -6.01 -14.10 20.91
CA GLN A 292 -7.12 -14.45 21.80
C GLN A 292 -6.98 -13.84 23.20
N LEU A 293 -5.78 -13.85 23.77
CA LEU A 293 -5.51 -13.26 25.08
C LEU A 293 -5.30 -11.72 25.02
N GLY A 294 -5.20 -11.15 23.81
CA GLY A 294 -5.05 -9.70 23.61
C GLY A 294 -3.63 -9.18 23.82
N TYR A 295 -2.62 -10.06 23.81
CA TYR A 295 -1.21 -9.64 23.81
C TYR A 295 -0.86 -8.92 22.51
N LEU A 296 -1.32 -9.43 21.37
CA LEU A 296 -1.35 -8.66 20.13
C LEU A 296 -2.54 -7.69 20.18
N PRO A 297 -2.32 -6.35 20.10
CA PRO A 297 -3.38 -5.39 20.34
C PRO A 297 -4.58 -5.59 19.42
N ARG A 298 -5.74 -5.71 20.01
CA ARG A 298 -7.02 -6.02 19.33
C ARG A 298 -7.39 -5.03 18.23
N SER A 299 -6.96 -3.76 18.37
CA SER A 299 -7.21 -2.70 17.38
C SER A 299 -6.43 -2.87 16.08
N VAL A 300 -5.32 -3.60 16.08
CA VAL A 300 -4.42 -3.74 14.92
C VAL A 300 -4.21 -5.19 14.47
N ALA A 301 -4.60 -6.17 15.27
CA ALA A 301 -4.44 -7.59 14.96
C ALA A 301 -5.13 -7.99 13.63
N HIS A 302 -6.34 -7.47 13.37
CA HIS A 302 -7.11 -7.75 12.16
C HIS A 302 -6.75 -6.87 10.95
N ASN A 303 -5.86 -5.89 11.13
CA ASN A 303 -5.37 -4.98 10.08
C ASN A 303 -3.90 -5.25 9.76
N ASP A 304 -3.02 -4.56 10.50
CA ASP A 304 -1.60 -4.47 10.19
C ASP A 304 -0.86 -5.78 10.54
N PHE A 305 -1.34 -6.53 11.54
CA PHE A 305 -0.73 -7.76 12.06
C PHE A 305 -1.51 -9.03 11.71
N ILE A 306 -2.39 -8.98 10.71
CA ILE A 306 -3.20 -10.14 10.32
C ILE A 306 -2.34 -11.33 9.89
N PHE A 307 -1.17 -11.09 9.27
CA PHE A 307 -0.23 -12.14 8.91
C PHE A 307 0.31 -12.87 10.15
N SER A 308 0.55 -12.18 11.27
CA SER A 308 0.99 -12.80 12.52
C SER A 308 -0.08 -13.74 13.09
N VAL A 309 -1.37 -13.36 12.98
CA VAL A 309 -2.48 -14.22 13.38
C VAL A 309 -2.53 -15.48 12.51
N ILE A 310 -2.38 -15.32 11.18
CA ILE A 310 -2.34 -16.46 10.23
C ILE A 310 -1.17 -17.40 10.57
N ALA A 311 0.01 -16.82 10.79
CA ALA A 311 1.22 -17.58 11.09
C ALA A 311 1.11 -18.31 12.43
N GLU A 312 0.50 -17.73 13.46
CA GLU A 312 0.27 -18.39 14.75
C GLU A 312 -0.71 -19.55 14.62
N GLU A 313 -1.84 -19.34 13.92
CA GLU A 313 -2.93 -20.31 13.86
C GLU A 313 -2.74 -21.42 12.82
N LYS A 314 -2.02 -21.15 11.73
CA LYS A 314 -1.77 -22.10 10.62
C LYS A 314 -0.31 -22.38 10.36
N GLY A 315 0.58 -21.81 11.14
CA GLY A 315 2.02 -22.06 11.10
C GLY A 315 2.68 -21.71 9.77
N LEU A 316 3.80 -22.36 9.50
CA LEU A 316 4.56 -22.17 8.26
C LEU A 316 3.75 -22.55 7.00
N LEU A 317 2.94 -23.60 7.07
CA LEU A 317 2.13 -24.05 5.93
C LEU A 317 1.09 -22.98 5.54
N GLY A 318 0.40 -22.37 6.50
CA GLY A 318 -0.53 -21.28 6.24
C GLY A 318 0.17 -20.03 5.71
N SER A 319 1.31 -19.67 6.30
CA SER A 319 2.12 -18.56 5.84
C SER A 319 2.61 -18.76 4.42
N PHE A 320 3.09 -19.96 4.08
CA PHE A 320 3.54 -20.30 2.73
C PHE A 320 2.41 -20.29 1.72
N THR A 321 1.21 -20.73 2.11
CA THR A 321 0.00 -20.64 1.25
C THR A 321 -0.31 -19.19 0.89
N VAL A 322 -0.30 -18.28 1.87
CA VAL A 322 -0.51 -16.84 1.64
C VAL A 322 0.56 -16.26 0.73
N LEU A 323 1.84 -16.56 1.00
CA LEU A 323 2.97 -16.13 0.17
C LEU A 323 2.86 -16.65 -1.27
N SER A 324 2.45 -17.90 -1.46
CA SER A 324 2.26 -18.50 -2.79
C SER A 324 1.13 -17.83 -3.56
N LEU A 325 0.01 -17.52 -2.92
CA LEU A 325 -1.10 -16.81 -3.55
C LEU A 325 -0.68 -15.40 -3.96
N PHE A 326 0.05 -14.66 -3.10
CA PHE A 326 0.64 -13.37 -3.49
C PHE A 326 1.64 -13.54 -4.63
N GLY A 327 2.51 -14.55 -4.57
CA GLY A 327 3.44 -14.89 -5.65
C GLY A 327 2.73 -15.07 -6.99
N LEU A 328 1.59 -15.76 -7.01
CA LEU A 328 0.75 -15.91 -8.22
C LEU A 328 0.19 -14.58 -8.72
N VAL A 329 -0.31 -13.72 -7.83
CA VAL A 329 -0.83 -12.40 -8.21
C VAL A 329 0.28 -11.53 -8.81
N LEU A 330 1.44 -11.46 -8.16
CA LEU A 330 2.57 -10.65 -8.59
C LEU A 330 3.20 -11.17 -9.89
N PHE A 331 3.42 -12.47 -9.98
CA PHE A 331 3.91 -13.12 -11.21
C PHE A 331 2.97 -12.85 -12.39
N ASN A 332 1.67 -13.01 -12.17
CA ASN A 332 0.68 -12.77 -13.20
C ASN A 332 0.61 -11.29 -13.61
N GLY A 333 0.79 -10.37 -12.69
CA GLY A 333 0.90 -8.92 -13.00
C GLY A 333 2.07 -8.63 -13.95
N ILE A 334 3.25 -9.23 -13.69
CA ILE A 334 4.42 -9.10 -14.58
C ILE A 334 4.14 -9.76 -15.94
N ARG A 335 3.52 -10.95 -15.94
CA ARG A 335 3.12 -11.64 -17.19
C ARG A 335 2.19 -10.76 -18.02
N ILE A 336 1.19 -10.15 -17.40
CA ILE A 336 0.23 -9.27 -18.08
C ILE A 336 0.92 -8.00 -18.60
N ALA A 337 1.89 -7.45 -17.86
CA ALA A 337 2.70 -6.32 -18.32
C ALA A 337 3.45 -6.65 -19.61
N GLY A 338 3.99 -7.87 -19.72
CA GLY A 338 4.66 -8.37 -20.95
C GLY A 338 3.70 -8.62 -22.12
N LEU A 339 2.43 -8.94 -21.85
CA LEU A 339 1.39 -9.19 -22.85
C LEU A 339 0.64 -7.91 -23.26
N ALA A 340 0.91 -6.79 -22.63
CA ALA A 340 0.21 -5.54 -22.87
C ALA A 340 0.36 -5.07 -24.33
N ARG A 341 -0.70 -4.51 -24.88
CA ARG A 341 -0.75 -4.04 -26.26
C ARG A 341 0.18 -2.86 -26.53
N ASP A 342 0.32 -1.99 -25.53
CA ASP A 342 1.03 -0.73 -25.63
C ASP A 342 1.77 -0.40 -24.32
N ARG A 343 2.55 0.66 -24.39
CA ARG A 343 3.34 1.16 -23.24
C ARG A 343 2.47 1.56 -22.04
N LEU A 344 1.25 2.05 -22.28
CA LEU A 344 0.33 2.43 -21.20
C LEU A 344 -0.06 1.20 -20.38
N GLY A 345 -0.51 0.13 -21.04
CA GLY A 345 -0.87 -1.12 -20.36
C GLY A 345 0.30 -1.72 -19.58
N THR A 346 1.51 -1.72 -20.18
CA THR A 346 2.72 -2.16 -19.48
C THR A 346 2.97 -1.34 -18.19
N LEU A 347 2.89 0.00 -18.27
CA LEU A 347 3.14 0.87 -17.13
C LEU A 347 2.09 0.71 -16.02
N ILE A 348 0.82 0.57 -16.38
CA ILE A 348 -0.26 0.32 -15.42
C ILE A 348 -0.02 -1.02 -14.71
N ALA A 349 0.21 -2.10 -15.47
CA ALA A 349 0.40 -3.41 -14.89
C ALA A 349 1.65 -3.49 -13.99
N VAL A 350 2.78 -2.90 -14.42
CA VAL A 350 3.99 -2.82 -13.59
C VAL A 350 3.75 -1.97 -12.34
N GLY A 351 3.14 -0.80 -12.48
CA GLY A 351 2.88 0.09 -11.35
C GLY A 351 2.01 -0.58 -10.28
N VAL A 352 0.92 -1.25 -10.68
CA VAL A 352 0.06 -2.03 -9.76
C VAL A 352 0.82 -3.18 -9.11
N THR A 353 1.60 -3.94 -9.90
CA THR A 353 2.35 -5.08 -9.38
C THR A 353 3.37 -4.64 -8.34
N VAL A 354 4.12 -3.57 -8.60
CA VAL A 354 5.10 -3.04 -7.64
C VAL A 354 4.42 -2.46 -6.40
N LEU A 355 3.29 -1.77 -6.56
CA LEU A 355 2.50 -1.28 -5.43
C LEU A 355 2.10 -2.44 -4.51
N PHE A 356 1.58 -3.54 -5.04
CA PHE A 356 1.26 -4.73 -4.26
C PHE A 356 2.50 -5.40 -3.68
N THR A 357 3.61 -5.46 -4.43
CA THR A 357 4.89 -6.00 -3.93
C THR A 357 5.35 -5.26 -2.68
N VAL A 358 5.30 -3.92 -2.70
CA VAL A 358 5.70 -3.10 -1.54
C VAL A 358 4.78 -3.35 -0.36
N HIS A 359 3.46 -3.41 -0.57
CA HIS A 359 2.50 -3.72 0.50
C HIS A 359 2.77 -5.09 1.13
N VAL A 360 2.93 -6.13 0.32
CA VAL A 360 3.18 -7.50 0.79
C VAL A 360 4.52 -7.59 1.50
N PHE A 361 5.60 -7.09 0.87
CA PHE A 361 6.95 -7.15 1.42
C PHE A 361 7.03 -6.42 2.76
N VAL A 362 6.58 -5.16 2.82
CA VAL A 362 6.72 -4.35 4.03
C VAL A 362 5.83 -4.87 5.16
N ASN A 363 4.58 -5.33 4.86
CA ASN A 363 3.71 -5.91 5.88
C ASN A 363 4.33 -7.17 6.50
N ILE A 364 4.75 -8.12 5.67
CA ILE A 364 5.33 -9.37 6.16
C ILE A 364 6.66 -9.10 6.85
N ALA A 365 7.52 -8.26 6.27
CA ALA A 365 8.81 -7.91 6.86
C ALA A 365 8.67 -7.26 8.25
N MET A 366 7.66 -6.39 8.47
CA MET A 366 7.45 -5.80 9.79
C MET A 366 6.90 -6.83 10.80
N THR A 367 6.09 -7.80 10.36
CA THR A 367 5.55 -8.84 11.26
C THR A 367 6.60 -9.84 11.70
N ILE A 368 7.62 -10.09 10.88
CA ILE A 368 8.76 -10.96 11.19
C ILE A 368 10.02 -10.18 11.66
N GLY A 369 9.87 -8.89 11.94
CA GLY A 369 10.92 -8.09 12.56
C GLY A 369 12.09 -7.70 11.64
N LEU A 370 11.92 -7.69 10.32
CA LEU A 370 12.96 -7.26 9.36
C LEU A 370 12.93 -5.76 9.09
N VAL A 371 11.81 -5.10 9.34
CA VAL A 371 11.67 -3.65 9.21
C VAL A 371 10.86 -3.08 10.38
N PRO A 372 10.99 -1.78 10.70
CA PRO A 372 10.18 -1.14 11.74
C PRO A 372 8.68 -1.22 11.41
N ILE A 373 7.83 -1.13 12.44
CA ILE A 373 6.37 -1.11 12.27
C ILE A 373 5.95 0.12 11.47
N THR A 374 5.38 -0.11 10.30
CA THR A 374 4.87 0.92 9.41
C THR A 374 3.35 1.04 9.43
N GLY A 375 2.64 -0.05 9.74
CA GLY A 375 1.19 -0.12 9.69
C GLY A 375 0.65 -0.25 8.26
N ILE A 376 1.43 -0.75 7.31
CA ILE A 376 1.00 -1.02 5.93
C ILE A 376 0.14 -2.29 5.91
N PRO A 377 -1.11 -2.23 5.40
CA PRO A 377 -1.99 -3.39 5.37
C PRO A 377 -1.63 -4.36 4.23
N LEU A 378 -2.04 -5.62 4.38
CA LEU A 378 -1.84 -6.69 3.40
C LEU A 378 -2.99 -6.71 2.37
N PRO A 379 -2.74 -6.61 1.06
CA PRO A 379 -3.78 -6.54 0.04
C PRO A 379 -4.76 -7.72 0.13
N PHE A 380 -6.05 -7.45 0.01
CA PHE A 380 -7.18 -8.40 0.07
C PHE A 380 -7.38 -9.13 1.41
N ILE A 381 -6.35 -9.25 2.26
CA ILE A 381 -6.41 -9.97 3.55
C ILE A 381 -6.77 -9.04 4.70
N SER A 382 -6.05 -7.90 4.84
CA SER A 382 -6.27 -6.96 5.94
C SER A 382 -7.65 -6.32 5.91
N TYR A 383 -8.22 -6.06 7.08
CA TYR A 383 -9.44 -5.29 7.19
C TYR A 383 -9.22 -3.83 6.78
N GLY A 384 -10.14 -3.30 5.95
CA GLY A 384 -10.12 -1.88 5.58
C GLY A 384 -10.89 -1.59 4.30
N GLY A 385 -12.04 -0.88 4.42
CA GLY A 385 -12.93 -0.62 3.29
C GLY A 385 -12.27 0.08 2.13
N SER A 386 -11.76 1.30 2.32
CA SER A 386 -11.12 2.09 1.26
C SER A 386 -9.93 1.36 0.63
N PHE A 387 -9.16 0.62 1.45
CA PHE A 387 -8.02 -0.14 0.97
C PHE A 387 -8.44 -1.31 0.07
N VAL A 388 -9.45 -2.09 0.49
CA VAL A 388 -9.99 -3.20 -0.33
C VAL A 388 -10.54 -2.69 -1.66
N LEU A 389 -11.31 -1.59 -1.64
CA LEU A 389 -11.84 -0.97 -2.87
C LEU A 389 -10.71 -0.54 -3.81
N SER A 390 -9.66 0.09 -3.27
CA SER A 390 -8.47 0.48 -4.01
C SER A 390 -7.75 -0.73 -4.63
N CYS A 391 -7.54 -1.80 -3.85
CA CYS A 391 -6.94 -3.04 -4.33
C CYS A 391 -7.76 -3.68 -5.47
N CYS A 392 -9.08 -3.73 -5.33
CA CYS A 392 -9.99 -4.26 -6.36
C CYS A 392 -9.97 -3.41 -7.64
N LEU A 393 -9.95 -2.07 -7.50
CA LEU A 393 -9.83 -1.15 -8.63
C LEU A 393 -8.51 -1.37 -9.37
N LEU A 394 -7.39 -1.42 -8.64
CA LEU A 394 -6.06 -1.65 -9.21
C LEU A 394 -5.99 -3.00 -9.94
N GLN A 395 -6.51 -4.06 -9.34
CA GLN A 395 -6.55 -5.37 -9.97
C GLN A 395 -7.50 -5.40 -11.19
N GLY A 396 -8.60 -4.63 -11.16
CA GLY A 396 -9.48 -4.41 -12.30
C GLY A 396 -8.77 -3.74 -13.48
N LEU A 397 -7.87 -2.78 -13.22
CA LEU A 397 -7.03 -2.16 -14.25
C LEU A 397 -6.09 -3.19 -14.90
N VAL A 398 -5.45 -4.05 -14.11
CA VAL A 398 -4.58 -5.12 -14.63
C VAL A 398 -5.40 -6.11 -15.48
N GLN A 399 -6.60 -6.47 -15.04
CA GLN A 399 -7.51 -7.33 -15.81
C GLN A 399 -7.95 -6.66 -17.11
N SER A 400 -8.21 -5.35 -17.10
CA SER A 400 -8.50 -4.58 -18.32
C SER A 400 -7.33 -4.63 -19.30
N VAL A 401 -6.09 -4.43 -18.83
CA VAL A 401 -4.89 -4.55 -19.67
C VAL A 401 -4.82 -5.92 -20.34
N TYR A 402 -5.06 -7.00 -19.59
CA TYR A 402 -5.07 -8.35 -20.13
C TYR A 402 -6.20 -8.56 -21.16
N ARG A 403 -7.37 -8.06 -20.89
CA ARG A 403 -8.55 -8.23 -21.74
C ARG A 403 -8.41 -7.51 -23.09
N PHE A 404 -7.78 -6.33 -23.09
CA PHE A 404 -7.57 -5.52 -24.30
C PHE A 404 -6.13 -5.65 -24.86
N ARG A 405 -5.39 -6.73 -24.51
CA ARG A 405 -4.08 -7.03 -25.07
C ARG A 405 -4.12 -7.32 -26.56
N LYS A 406 -2.94 -7.34 -27.20
CA LYS A 406 -2.84 -7.87 -28.57
C LYS A 406 -3.17 -9.36 -28.56
N ASP A 407 -4.10 -9.78 -29.40
CA ASP A 407 -4.19 -11.17 -29.79
C ASP A 407 -3.01 -11.43 -30.75
N PHE A 408 -2.03 -12.18 -30.26
CA PHE A 408 -1.05 -12.79 -31.14
C PHE A 408 -1.80 -13.97 -31.82
N ALA A 409 -2.25 -13.74 -33.07
CA ALA A 409 -2.80 -14.77 -33.94
C ALA A 409 -1.65 -15.69 -34.41
#